data_c0166b358ef7b7e6fa41bf20e6cdce8a
#
_entry.id   c0166b358ef7b7e6fa41bf20e6cdce8a
#
_cell.length_a   1.000
_cell.length_b   1.000
_cell.length_c   1.000
_cell.angle_alpha   90.00
_cell.angle_beta   90.00
_cell.angle_gamma   90.00
#
_symmetry.space_group_name_H-M   'P 1'
#
loop_
_entity.id
_entity.type
_entity.pdbx_description
1 polymer ?
#
loop_
_entity_poly.entity_id
_entity_poly.type
_entity_poly.pdbx_seq_one_letter_code
_entity_poly.pdbx_strand_id
1 'polypeptide(L)'
;TLSRVAVNSADLMEGMKIKGVLGRFFLQSHGVDLSNELAVINQVELSDTHVQLLMNDTTTTPKDTTASAPINWKVALHQLKLKNVSFSMQLPADSMRMAAHIGEAAIDDAQADLKNQYYDLKKFLLSGTSASYDTGTAQPAEGFDASHIAVRDIRIALDSLLYKGRDMNAVIREFTMNERSGLSVTSLTGRAYSNDSVICVPGLKLNTPHSEIDLSAHTYWELVNIPTTGRLSARLNAYIGKEDVMLFAGGLPESFKEAYPFRPLVIRAGTDGNLKEMQISRFTVDLPGAFALEGGGLLENLTDSLTRTGTIGLKMTTQNLNFLTALSGEAPNGTLVIPDSMNLVAKVDIKGPEYKANLRLKEGQGAMDVNAALNTTTEVYKADLKIDNLQLHSFLPKDSIYELSLSAAANGRGLDVMSYHSFAKLNLSLDQLHYAKYHLSNLDLTGELKGALVTAHLT
;
A
#
# COMPACT_ATOMS: atom_id res chain seq x y z
N THR A 1 -4.35 10.31 46.72
CA THR A 1 -4.19 8.90 46.28
C THR A 1 -5.50 8.17 46.48
N LEU A 2 -5.90 7.44 45.41
CA LEU A 2 -7.00 6.47 45.46
C LEU A 2 -6.41 5.08 45.30
N SER A 3 -6.94 4.09 45.99
CA SER A 3 -6.46 2.72 45.85
C SER A 3 -7.60 1.71 46.03
N ARG A 4 -7.57 0.63 45.22
CA ARG A 4 -8.50 -0.50 45.26
C ARG A 4 -9.97 -0.08 45.11
N VAL A 5 -10.25 0.76 44.09
CA VAL A 5 -11.63 1.16 43.77
C VAL A 5 -12.18 0.25 42.69
N ALA A 6 -13.26 -0.43 42.97
CA ALA A 6 -13.99 -1.21 41.97
C ALA A 6 -15.19 -0.41 41.46
N VAL A 7 -15.35 -0.36 40.17
CA VAL A 7 -16.51 0.21 39.47
C VAL A 7 -17.24 -0.91 38.73
N ASN A 8 -18.51 -1.08 39.03
CA ASN A 8 -19.36 -1.97 38.29
C ASN A 8 -20.68 -1.23 38.03
N SER A 9 -20.73 -0.56 36.89
CA SER A 9 -21.92 0.21 36.53
C SER A 9 -22.70 -0.59 35.47
N ALA A 10 -23.97 -0.83 35.78
CA ALA A 10 -24.86 -1.53 34.86
C ALA A 10 -25.37 -0.61 33.74
N ASP A 11 -25.51 0.70 33.96
CA ASP A 11 -25.94 1.69 32.95
C ASP A 11 -25.58 3.11 33.42
N LEU A 12 -24.42 3.62 33.03
CA LEU A 12 -24.08 5.04 33.21
C LEU A 12 -24.71 5.91 32.11
N MET A 13 -24.93 5.33 30.95
CA MET A 13 -25.67 5.87 29.81
C MET A 13 -26.40 4.69 29.17
N GLU A 14 -27.57 4.91 28.56
CA GLU A 14 -28.33 3.88 27.89
C GLU A 14 -27.43 3.06 26.94
N GLY A 15 -27.31 1.75 27.17
CA GLY A 15 -26.52 0.83 26.33
C GLY A 15 -25.03 0.69 26.70
N MET A 16 -24.49 1.43 27.68
CA MET A 16 -23.07 1.34 28.04
C MET A 16 -22.87 0.71 29.41
N LYS A 17 -22.10 -0.37 29.49
CA LYS A 17 -21.68 -1.02 30.75
C LYS A 17 -20.19 -0.87 30.96
N ILE A 18 -19.81 -0.39 32.14
CA ILE A 18 -18.41 -0.25 32.55
C ILE A 18 -18.15 -1.17 33.73
N LYS A 19 -17.12 -1.99 33.61
CA LYS A 19 -16.54 -2.74 34.72
C LYS A 19 -15.07 -2.36 34.85
N GLY A 20 -14.61 -2.09 36.06
CA GLY A 20 -13.22 -1.75 36.24
C GLY A 20 -12.75 -1.92 37.68
N VAL A 21 -11.46 -2.15 37.80
CA VAL A 21 -10.72 -2.14 39.04
C VAL A 21 -9.59 -1.14 38.89
N LEU A 22 -9.61 -0.11 39.70
CA LEU A 22 -8.53 0.85 39.81
C LEU A 22 -7.63 0.37 40.95
N GLY A 23 -6.42 -0.06 40.66
CA GLY A 23 -5.46 -0.53 41.66
C GLY A 23 -4.91 0.63 42.46
N ARG A 24 -4.17 1.52 41.84
CA ARG A 24 -3.65 2.73 42.48
C ARG A 24 -3.69 3.89 41.49
N PHE A 25 -4.26 5.00 41.93
CA PHE A 25 -4.19 6.28 41.26
C PHE A 25 -3.58 7.31 42.21
N PHE A 26 -2.54 7.99 41.75
CA PHE A 26 -1.88 9.08 42.44
C PHE A 26 -1.88 10.31 41.55
N LEU A 27 -2.29 11.43 42.09
CA LEU A 27 -2.26 12.72 41.44
C LEU A 27 -1.62 13.73 42.39
N GLN A 28 -0.60 14.41 41.91
CA GLN A 28 0.00 15.57 42.57
C GLN A 28 -0.11 16.77 41.64
N SER A 29 -0.85 17.76 42.03
CA SER A 29 -1.03 19.01 41.32
C SER A 29 -0.36 20.16 42.08
N HIS A 30 0.25 21.07 41.32
CA HIS A 30 0.74 22.33 41.88
C HIS A 30 -0.42 23.32 42.06
N GLY A 31 -1.41 23.27 41.16
CA GLY A 31 -2.62 24.09 41.21
C GLY A 31 -3.56 23.81 40.06
N VAL A 32 -4.83 24.05 40.33
CA VAL A 32 -5.89 24.05 39.31
C VAL A 32 -6.65 25.36 39.48
N ASP A 33 -6.55 26.22 38.47
CA ASP A 33 -7.27 27.48 38.38
C ASP A 33 -8.46 27.32 37.47
N LEU A 34 -9.64 27.18 38.09
CA LEU A 34 -10.89 27.00 37.35
C LEU A 34 -11.31 28.27 36.61
N SER A 35 -10.90 29.44 37.11
CA SER A 35 -11.28 30.72 36.50
C SER A 35 -10.51 30.98 35.18
N ASN A 36 -9.25 30.57 35.14
CA ASN A 36 -8.37 30.72 33.99
C ASN A 36 -8.23 29.42 33.18
N GLU A 37 -8.97 28.37 33.53
CA GLU A 37 -8.92 27.04 32.91
C GLU A 37 -7.48 26.50 32.80
N LEU A 38 -6.69 26.64 33.88
CA LEU A 38 -5.29 26.24 33.93
C LEU A 38 -5.10 25.10 34.93
N ALA A 39 -4.43 24.01 34.51
CA ALA A 39 -4.01 22.94 35.38
C ALA A 39 -2.50 22.70 35.30
N VAL A 40 -1.80 22.75 36.41
CA VAL A 40 -0.39 22.36 36.49
C VAL A 40 -0.29 21.11 37.34
N ILE A 41 0.04 20.00 36.68
CA ILE A 41 0.09 18.68 37.26
C ILE A 41 1.56 18.24 37.31
N ASN A 42 2.04 18.00 38.53
CA ASN A 42 3.41 17.57 38.72
C ASN A 42 3.58 16.09 38.39
N GLN A 43 2.63 15.26 38.85
CA GLN A 43 2.74 13.82 38.64
C GLN A 43 1.37 13.15 38.60
N VAL A 44 1.21 12.25 37.65
CA VAL A 44 0.10 11.29 37.61
C VAL A 44 0.69 9.89 37.55
N GLU A 45 0.25 9.02 38.45
CA GLU A 45 0.56 7.59 38.39
C GLU A 45 -0.72 6.78 38.41
N LEU A 46 -0.81 5.82 37.48
CA LEU A 46 -1.88 4.84 37.44
C LEU A 46 -1.27 3.45 37.34
N SER A 47 -1.59 2.58 38.30
CA SER A 47 -1.08 1.20 38.27
C SER A 47 -2.15 0.18 38.59
N ASP A 48 -1.90 -1.04 38.08
CA ASP A 48 -2.72 -2.23 38.35
C ASP A 48 -4.22 -1.98 38.10
N THR A 49 -4.50 -1.33 36.99
CA THR A 49 -5.84 -0.86 36.64
C THR A 49 -6.36 -1.64 35.42
N HIS A 50 -7.61 -2.10 35.54
CA HIS A 50 -8.27 -2.81 34.46
C HIS A 50 -9.65 -2.22 34.21
N VAL A 51 -9.97 -1.87 32.96
CA VAL A 51 -11.24 -1.28 32.53
C VAL A 51 -11.81 -2.07 31.38
N GLN A 52 -13.05 -2.49 31.51
CA GLN A 52 -13.84 -3.12 30.45
C GLN A 52 -15.03 -2.25 30.09
N LEU A 53 -15.19 -1.97 28.83
CA LEU A 53 -16.30 -1.24 28.26
C LEU A 53 -17.11 -2.15 27.35
N LEU A 54 -18.39 -2.27 27.59
CA LEU A 54 -19.34 -2.95 26.71
C LEU A 54 -20.39 -1.94 26.25
N MET A 55 -20.48 -1.72 24.95
CA MET A 55 -21.47 -0.84 24.32
C MET A 55 -22.43 -1.69 23.50
N ASN A 56 -23.64 -1.91 24.01
CA ASN A 56 -24.62 -2.84 23.44
C ASN A 56 -25.47 -2.25 22.31
N ASP A 57 -25.51 -0.93 22.17
CA ASP A 57 -26.37 -0.28 21.17
C ASP A 57 -25.70 0.97 20.60
N THR A 58 -25.80 1.09 19.29
CA THR A 58 -25.54 2.32 18.54
C THR A 58 -26.85 3.06 18.29
N THR A 59 -27.79 3.01 19.25
CA THR A 59 -28.95 3.89 19.14
C THR A 59 -28.41 5.31 18.99
N THR A 60 -28.66 5.87 17.85
CA THR A 60 -28.46 7.27 17.56
C THR A 60 -29.26 8.08 18.58
N THR A 61 -28.66 8.34 19.73
CA THR A 61 -29.13 9.41 20.57
C THR A 61 -29.19 10.64 19.66
N PRO A 62 -30.32 11.36 19.60
CA PRO A 62 -30.38 12.60 18.85
C PRO A 62 -29.17 13.40 19.28
N LYS A 63 -28.30 13.77 18.31
CA LYS A 63 -27.19 14.67 18.57
C LYS A 63 -27.81 15.86 19.29
N ASP A 64 -27.50 15.99 20.58
CA ASP A 64 -27.82 17.22 21.31
C ASP A 64 -27.06 18.32 20.57
N THR A 65 -27.78 19.11 19.79
CA THR A 65 -27.24 20.17 18.94
C THR A 65 -26.90 21.41 19.77
N THR A 66 -27.02 21.33 21.10
CA THR A 66 -26.46 22.35 21.98
C THR A 66 -24.95 22.30 21.86
N ALA A 67 -24.38 23.30 21.18
CA ALA A 67 -22.94 23.45 21.07
C ALA A 67 -22.33 23.43 22.48
N SER A 68 -21.60 22.36 22.80
CA SER A 68 -20.83 22.29 24.02
C SER A 68 -19.92 23.52 24.11
N ALA A 69 -19.87 24.20 25.25
CA ALA A 69 -18.94 25.30 25.43
C ALA A 69 -17.53 24.85 25.06
N PRO A 70 -16.76 25.65 24.32
CA PRO A 70 -15.43 25.26 23.89
C PRO A 70 -14.55 24.97 25.12
N ILE A 71 -13.87 23.85 25.10
CA ILE A 71 -12.92 23.46 26.15
C ILE A 71 -11.65 24.27 25.95
N ASN A 72 -11.34 25.23 26.85
CA ASN A 72 -10.20 26.15 26.70
C ASN A 72 -9.02 25.83 27.63
N TRP A 73 -9.03 24.68 28.25
CA TRP A 73 -8.03 24.31 29.29
C TRP A 73 -6.61 24.31 28.71
N LYS A 74 -5.71 24.87 29.55
CA LYS A 74 -4.26 24.72 29.39
C LYS A 74 -3.77 23.77 30.48
N VAL A 75 -3.09 22.73 30.04
CA VAL A 75 -2.58 21.69 30.96
C VAL A 75 -1.07 21.60 30.82
N ALA A 76 -0.34 21.74 31.90
CA ALA A 76 1.06 21.37 31.97
C ALA A 76 1.17 20.10 32.82
N LEU A 77 1.82 19.07 32.28
CA LEU A 77 2.03 17.79 32.94
C LEU A 77 3.52 17.48 32.95
N HIS A 78 4.14 17.46 34.16
CA HIS A 78 5.57 17.18 34.26
C HIS A 78 5.85 15.67 34.16
N GLN A 79 5.02 14.84 34.77
CA GLN A 79 5.23 13.39 34.71
C GLN A 79 3.93 12.60 34.69
N LEU A 80 3.81 11.67 33.74
CA LEU A 80 2.79 10.61 33.74
C LEU A 80 3.50 9.26 33.80
N LYS A 81 3.03 8.38 34.67
CA LYS A 81 3.45 6.98 34.72
C LYS A 81 2.23 6.06 34.70
N LEU A 82 2.22 5.13 33.75
CA LEU A 82 1.27 4.03 33.72
C LEU A 82 2.03 2.73 33.94
N LYS A 83 1.51 1.84 34.73
CA LYS A 83 2.08 0.52 34.98
C LYS A 83 1.00 -0.53 35.11
N ASN A 84 1.08 -1.59 34.30
CA ASN A 84 0.10 -2.68 34.33
C ASN A 84 -1.34 -2.17 34.19
N VAL A 85 -1.63 -1.45 33.10
CA VAL A 85 -2.94 -0.89 32.80
C VAL A 85 -3.56 -1.62 31.62
N SER A 86 -4.76 -2.16 31.80
CA SER A 86 -5.48 -2.88 30.76
C SER A 86 -6.80 -2.20 30.44
N PHE A 87 -7.11 -2.14 29.16
CA PHE A 87 -8.36 -1.67 28.62
C PHE A 87 -8.94 -2.69 27.66
N SER A 88 -10.23 -2.95 27.72
CA SER A 88 -10.93 -3.71 26.68
C SER A 88 -12.28 -3.09 26.36
N MET A 89 -12.64 -3.12 25.10
CA MET A 89 -13.90 -2.61 24.58
C MET A 89 -14.55 -3.63 23.65
N GLN A 90 -15.86 -3.78 23.77
CA GLN A 90 -16.65 -4.62 22.89
C GLN A 90 -17.85 -3.83 22.37
N LEU A 91 -18.03 -3.85 21.05
CA LEU A 91 -19.20 -3.31 20.35
C LEU A 91 -19.88 -4.47 19.60
N PRO A 92 -20.82 -5.18 20.24
CA PRO A 92 -21.46 -6.35 19.65
C PRO A 92 -22.21 -6.06 18.36
N ALA A 93 -22.83 -4.87 18.23
CA ALA A 93 -23.55 -4.46 17.03
C ALA A 93 -22.65 -4.42 15.79
N ASP A 94 -21.39 -3.97 15.96
CA ASP A 94 -20.40 -3.89 14.89
C ASP A 94 -19.50 -5.13 14.81
N SER A 95 -19.77 -6.15 15.65
CA SER A 95 -18.89 -7.32 15.84
C SER A 95 -17.44 -6.93 16.08
N MET A 96 -17.21 -5.83 16.83
CA MET A 96 -15.90 -5.27 17.06
C MET A 96 -15.43 -5.51 18.50
N ARG A 97 -14.17 -5.90 18.64
CA ARG A 97 -13.48 -6.06 19.93
C ARG A 97 -12.12 -5.40 19.87
N MET A 98 -11.81 -4.66 20.91
CA MET A 98 -10.49 -4.04 21.08
C MET A 98 -9.99 -4.35 22.49
N ALA A 99 -8.70 -4.61 22.61
CA ALA A 99 -8.05 -4.74 23.89
C ALA A 99 -6.64 -4.16 23.83
N ALA A 100 -6.19 -3.57 24.92
CA ALA A 100 -4.84 -3.10 25.08
C ALA A 100 -4.37 -3.39 26.52
N HIS A 101 -3.12 -3.82 26.64
CA HIS A 101 -2.43 -3.95 27.89
C HIS A 101 -1.14 -3.13 27.82
N ILE A 102 -1.00 -2.16 28.70
CA ILE A 102 0.17 -1.31 28.84
C ILE A 102 1.01 -1.85 30.01
N GLY A 103 2.17 -2.42 29.69
CA GLY A 103 3.12 -2.83 30.71
C GLY A 103 3.64 -1.62 31.46
N GLU A 104 4.30 -0.73 30.75
CA GLU A 104 4.79 0.56 31.29
C GLU A 104 4.64 1.65 30.22
N ALA A 105 4.16 2.83 30.63
CA ALA A 105 4.21 4.05 29.84
C ALA A 105 4.66 5.22 30.71
N ALA A 106 5.47 6.10 30.12
CA ALA A 106 5.94 7.30 30.77
C ALA A 106 5.91 8.50 29.80
N ILE A 107 5.47 9.63 30.33
CA ILE A 107 5.57 10.93 29.66
C ILE A 107 6.35 11.84 30.59
N ASP A 108 7.37 12.50 30.05
CA ASP A 108 8.08 13.55 30.74
C ASP A 108 7.86 14.88 30.01
N ASP A 109 7.37 15.88 30.72
CA ASP A 109 7.09 17.25 30.27
C ASP A 109 6.18 17.32 29.04
N ALA A 110 4.89 17.36 29.29
CA ALA A 110 3.87 17.60 28.28
C ALA A 110 3.10 18.90 28.55
N GLN A 111 2.72 19.57 27.47
CA GLN A 111 1.86 20.76 27.53
C GLN A 111 0.74 20.62 26.52
N ALA A 112 -0.47 20.99 26.91
CA ALA A 112 -1.63 21.04 26.03
C ALA A 112 -2.38 22.36 26.22
N ASP A 113 -2.67 23.05 25.13
CA ASP A 113 -3.62 24.17 25.06
C ASP A 113 -4.77 23.73 24.16
N LEU A 114 -5.86 23.30 24.77
CA LEU A 114 -6.98 22.69 24.05
C LEU A 114 -7.70 23.70 23.14
N LYS A 115 -7.73 24.99 23.52
CA LYS A 115 -8.30 26.05 22.72
C LYS A 115 -7.54 26.25 21.41
N ASN A 116 -6.22 26.28 21.48
CA ASN A 116 -5.34 26.54 20.33
C ASN A 116 -4.86 25.26 19.65
N GLN A 117 -5.34 24.09 20.08
CA GLN A 117 -4.92 22.78 19.59
C GLN A 117 -3.39 22.64 19.59
N TYR A 118 -2.75 23.13 20.64
CA TYR A 118 -1.31 23.01 20.83
C TYR A 118 -1.01 21.86 21.78
N TYR A 119 -0.16 20.94 21.34
CA TYR A 119 0.30 19.80 22.11
C TYR A 119 1.80 19.66 21.94
N ASP A 120 2.54 19.73 23.03
CA ASP A 120 4.00 19.55 23.06
C ASP A 120 4.36 18.50 24.10
N LEU A 121 5.05 17.48 23.67
CA LEU A 121 5.49 16.38 24.51
C LEU A 121 6.99 16.20 24.27
N LYS A 122 7.79 16.29 25.33
CA LYS A 122 9.25 16.21 25.22
C LYS A 122 9.75 14.79 25.14
N LYS A 123 9.13 13.88 25.88
CA LYS A 123 9.55 12.48 25.90
C LYS A 123 8.38 11.56 26.17
N PHE A 124 8.28 10.52 25.35
CA PHE A 124 7.32 9.44 25.53
C PHE A 124 8.02 8.09 25.45
N LEU A 125 7.76 7.24 26.42
CA LEU A 125 8.22 5.86 26.46
C LEU A 125 7.04 4.94 26.66
N LEU A 126 7.00 3.85 25.91
CA LEU A 126 6.04 2.76 26.05
C LEU A 126 6.78 1.44 25.93
N SER A 127 6.51 0.50 26.82
CA SER A 127 7.15 -0.82 26.78
C SER A 127 6.26 -1.92 27.35
N GLY A 128 6.54 -3.16 26.96
CA GLY A 128 5.78 -4.34 27.42
C GLY A 128 4.29 -4.26 27.09
N THR A 129 3.95 -3.58 26.02
CA THR A 129 2.55 -3.30 25.63
C THR A 129 2.08 -4.29 24.58
N SER A 130 0.82 -4.66 24.67
CA SER A 130 0.11 -5.43 23.64
C SER A 130 -1.23 -4.78 23.30
N ALA A 131 -1.68 -4.98 22.08
CA ALA A 131 -2.98 -4.50 21.62
C ALA A 131 -3.60 -5.50 20.66
N SER A 132 -4.92 -5.61 20.65
CA SER A 132 -5.67 -6.38 19.67
C SER A 132 -6.87 -5.61 19.14
N TYR A 133 -7.19 -5.87 17.90
CA TYR A 133 -8.35 -5.35 17.21
C TYR A 133 -8.93 -6.46 16.35
N ASP A 134 -10.18 -6.81 16.60
CA ASP A 134 -10.93 -7.79 15.84
C ASP A 134 -12.25 -7.17 15.37
N THR A 135 -12.58 -7.35 14.10
CA THR A 135 -13.83 -6.90 13.52
C THR A 135 -14.43 -7.98 12.60
N GLY A 136 -15.78 -8.03 12.57
CA GLY A 136 -16.50 -9.03 11.81
C GLY A 136 -16.63 -10.37 12.55
N THR A 137 -17.22 -11.35 11.85
CA THR A 137 -17.51 -12.69 12.37
C THR A 137 -16.66 -13.79 11.70
N ALA A 138 -15.85 -13.41 10.71
CA ALA A 138 -14.97 -14.33 10.01
C ALA A 138 -13.83 -14.84 10.91
N GLN A 139 -13.29 -16.00 10.59
CA GLN A 139 -12.05 -16.45 11.22
C GLN A 139 -10.88 -15.68 10.62
N PRO A 140 -9.80 -15.44 11.40
CA PRO A 140 -8.61 -14.80 10.90
C PRO A 140 -8.02 -15.51 9.68
N ALA A 141 -7.68 -14.74 8.64
CA ALA A 141 -7.02 -15.25 7.45
C ALA A 141 -5.55 -15.63 7.72
N GLU A 142 -4.97 -16.43 6.84
CA GLU A 142 -3.54 -16.68 6.83
C GLU A 142 -2.76 -15.44 6.40
N GLY A 143 -1.62 -15.17 7.05
CA GLY A 143 -0.82 -13.98 6.83
C GLY A 143 -1.38 -12.74 7.54
N PHE A 144 -1.07 -11.57 7.04
CA PHE A 144 -1.53 -10.31 7.63
C PHE A 144 -3.01 -10.06 7.32
N ASP A 145 -3.79 -9.96 8.38
CA ASP A 145 -5.23 -9.72 8.32
C ASP A 145 -5.59 -8.43 9.06
N ALA A 146 -5.93 -7.39 8.31
CA ALA A 146 -6.28 -6.08 8.85
C ALA A 146 -7.57 -6.07 9.71
N SER A 147 -8.42 -7.08 9.57
CA SER A 147 -9.65 -7.24 10.37
C SER A 147 -9.39 -7.91 11.71
N HIS A 148 -8.24 -8.56 11.86
CA HIS A 148 -7.86 -9.34 13.04
C HIS A 148 -6.40 -9.08 13.41
N ILE A 149 -6.09 -7.91 13.94
CA ILE A 149 -4.75 -7.49 14.32
C ILE A 149 -4.49 -7.84 15.78
N ALA A 150 -3.37 -8.46 16.07
CA ALA A 150 -2.90 -8.69 17.43
C ALA A 150 -1.39 -8.42 17.53
N VAL A 151 -1.03 -7.36 18.23
CA VAL A 151 0.33 -6.87 18.37
C VAL A 151 0.81 -7.06 19.81
N ARG A 152 2.03 -7.50 19.97
CA ARG A 152 2.68 -7.72 21.26
C ARG A 152 4.08 -7.13 21.29
N ASP A 153 4.64 -7.03 22.47
CA ASP A 153 5.99 -6.52 22.71
C ASP A 153 6.23 -5.13 22.12
N ILE A 154 5.16 -4.32 22.08
CA ILE A 154 5.25 -2.96 21.57
C ILE A 154 6.18 -2.15 22.46
N ARG A 155 7.18 -1.52 21.83
CA ARG A 155 8.02 -0.49 22.43
C ARG A 155 7.98 0.74 21.57
N ILE A 156 7.83 1.89 22.20
CA ILE A 156 7.85 3.20 21.54
C ILE A 156 8.72 4.13 22.37
N ALA A 157 9.66 4.79 21.73
CA ALA A 157 10.39 5.91 22.33
C ALA A 157 10.34 7.10 21.37
N LEU A 158 9.70 8.18 21.81
CA LEU A 158 9.68 9.46 21.13
C LEU A 158 10.52 10.46 21.92
N ASP A 159 11.41 11.18 21.24
CA ASP A 159 12.21 12.24 21.86
C ASP A 159 11.54 13.61 21.72
N SER A 160 10.53 13.74 20.86
CA SER A 160 9.72 14.96 20.73
C SER A 160 8.46 14.63 19.93
N LEU A 161 7.34 15.19 20.37
CA LEU A 161 6.11 15.25 19.61
C LEU A 161 5.49 16.65 19.81
N LEU A 162 5.49 17.44 18.74
CA LEU A 162 4.86 18.77 18.71
C LEU A 162 3.73 18.76 17.68
N TYR A 163 2.59 19.28 18.06
CA TYR A 163 1.48 19.56 17.16
C TYR A 163 0.89 20.94 17.47
N LYS A 164 0.91 21.82 16.49
CA LYS A 164 0.28 23.14 16.53
C LYS A 164 -0.18 23.52 15.13
N GLY A 165 -1.35 23.06 14.73
CA GLY A 165 -1.83 23.27 13.39
C GLY A 165 -0.88 22.67 12.34
N ARG A 166 -0.21 23.52 11.56
CA ARG A 166 0.78 23.07 10.55
C ARG A 166 2.18 22.85 11.12
N ASP A 167 2.48 23.42 12.30
CA ASP A 167 3.74 23.16 12.97
C ASP A 167 3.66 21.80 13.67
N MET A 168 4.28 20.80 13.08
CA MET A 168 4.37 19.45 13.60
C MET A 168 5.83 19.00 13.65
N ASN A 169 6.19 18.25 14.67
CA ASN A 169 7.47 17.58 14.75
C ASN A 169 7.30 16.28 15.51
N ALA A 170 7.79 15.18 14.95
CA ALA A 170 7.83 13.89 15.62
C ALA A 170 9.22 13.27 15.41
N VAL A 171 9.88 12.90 16.48
CA VAL A 171 11.17 12.20 16.45
C VAL A 171 10.99 10.83 17.07
N ILE A 172 11.02 9.81 16.22
CA ILE A 172 10.89 8.40 16.60
C ILE A 172 12.31 7.88 16.81
N ARG A 173 12.68 7.63 18.07
CA ARG A 173 13.94 7.02 18.43
C ARG A 173 13.89 5.51 18.34
N GLU A 174 12.76 4.93 18.70
CA GLU A 174 12.53 3.50 18.67
C GLU A 174 11.04 3.21 18.49
N PHE A 175 10.73 2.28 17.60
CA PHE A 175 9.44 1.60 17.56
C PHE A 175 9.70 0.15 17.18
N THR A 176 9.23 -0.76 18.02
CA THR A 176 9.30 -2.21 17.78
C THR A 176 7.96 -2.86 18.08
N MET A 177 7.63 -3.93 17.38
CA MET A 177 6.42 -4.72 17.63
C MET A 177 6.52 -6.10 17.01
N ASN A 178 5.70 -7.03 17.50
CA ASN A 178 5.45 -8.33 16.89
C ASN A 178 3.95 -8.50 16.66
N GLU A 179 3.55 -8.73 15.40
CA GLU A 179 2.16 -8.98 15.04
C GLU A 179 1.93 -10.50 14.89
N ARG A 180 0.70 -10.94 15.13
CA ARG A 180 0.29 -12.36 15.14
C ARG A 180 0.62 -13.10 13.84
N SER A 181 0.50 -12.46 12.68
CA SER A 181 0.82 -13.05 11.37
C SER A 181 2.29 -13.45 11.20
N GLY A 182 3.16 -12.98 12.11
CA GLY A 182 4.60 -13.10 12.00
C GLY A 182 5.30 -11.80 11.59
N LEU A 183 4.55 -10.75 11.24
CA LEU A 183 5.14 -9.44 10.97
C LEU A 183 5.81 -8.90 12.23
N SER A 184 7.10 -8.69 12.15
CA SER A 184 7.91 -8.17 13.25
C SER A 184 8.65 -6.92 12.81
N VAL A 185 8.40 -5.80 13.47
CA VAL A 185 9.19 -4.58 13.31
C VAL A 185 10.30 -4.61 14.36
N THR A 186 11.53 -4.81 13.93
CA THR A 186 12.70 -4.81 14.82
C THR A 186 13.20 -3.42 15.12
N SER A 187 12.96 -2.48 14.22
CA SER A 187 13.31 -1.07 14.39
C SER A 187 12.54 -0.20 13.41
N LEU A 188 11.89 0.85 13.90
CA LEU A 188 11.47 2.00 13.10
C LEU A 188 12.02 3.26 13.76
N THR A 189 12.83 4.01 13.02
CA THR A 189 13.45 5.25 13.47
C THR A 189 13.30 6.33 12.42
N GLY A 190 13.28 7.58 12.85
CA GLY A 190 13.25 8.70 11.92
C GLY A 190 12.62 9.94 12.49
N ARG A 191 12.48 10.93 11.62
CA ARG A 191 11.85 12.20 11.96
C ARG A 191 10.84 12.57 10.88
N ALA A 192 9.71 13.12 11.31
CA ALA A 192 8.77 13.82 10.45
C ALA A 192 8.52 15.21 11.05
N TYR A 193 8.54 16.23 10.22
CA TYR A 193 8.21 17.58 10.64
C TYR A 193 7.49 18.36 9.56
N SER A 194 6.72 19.33 9.97
CA SER A 194 6.13 20.31 9.07
C SER A 194 6.11 21.70 9.70
N ASN A 195 5.90 22.70 8.90
CA ASN A 195 5.64 24.07 9.28
C ASN A 195 4.57 24.66 8.34
N ASP A 196 4.35 25.97 8.35
CA ASP A 196 3.34 26.61 7.51
C ASP A 196 3.53 26.36 6.01
N SER A 197 4.71 26.00 5.56
CA SER A 197 5.05 25.86 4.14
C SER A 197 5.28 24.42 3.72
N VAL A 198 5.99 23.62 4.51
CA VAL A 198 6.51 22.31 4.09
C VAL A 198 6.09 21.17 5.02
N ILE A 199 6.07 19.98 4.45
CA ILE A 199 6.01 18.69 5.15
C ILE A 199 7.27 17.93 4.76
N CYS A 200 8.01 17.42 5.72
CA CYS A 200 9.29 16.76 5.48
C CYS A 200 9.46 15.50 6.33
N VAL A 201 9.89 14.44 5.68
CA VAL A 201 10.36 13.19 6.28
C VAL A 201 11.78 13.00 5.74
N PRO A 202 12.81 13.54 6.41
CA PRO A 202 14.18 13.53 5.87
C PRO A 202 14.79 12.12 5.80
N GLY A 203 14.30 11.21 6.61
CA GLY A 203 14.68 9.81 6.60
C GLY A 203 13.87 9.03 7.61
N LEU A 204 13.13 8.04 7.15
CA LEU A 204 12.41 7.06 7.93
C LEU A 204 12.99 5.68 7.61
N LYS A 205 13.50 4.98 8.63
CA LYS A 205 14.10 3.66 8.48
C LYS A 205 13.25 2.63 9.20
N LEU A 206 12.78 1.66 8.45
CA LEU A 206 12.02 0.51 8.95
C LEU A 206 12.82 -0.76 8.70
N ASN A 207 13.03 -1.54 9.76
CA ASN A 207 13.65 -2.86 9.68
C ASN A 207 12.72 -3.92 10.23
N THR A 208 12.67 -5.04 9.55
CA THR A 208 12.15 -6.31 10.02
C THR A 208 13.30 -7.31 10.13
N PRO A 209 13.11 -8.54 10.57
CA PRO A 209 14.15 -9.56 10.48
C PRO A 209 14.64 -9.87 9.05
N HIS A 210 13.80 -9.58 8.03
CA HIS A 210 14.02 -9.96 6.64
C HIS A 210 14.04 -8.80 5.67
N SER A 211 13.65 -7.60 6.11
CA SER A 211 13.52 -6.43 5.22
C SER A 211 14.11 -5.17 5.83
N GLU A 212 14.55 -4.27 4.94
CA GLU A 212 15.02 -2.92 5.27
C GLU A 212 14.39 -1.93 4.30
N ILE A 213 13.78 -0.86 4.82
CA ILE A 213 13.11 0.18 4.04
C ILE A 213 13.60 1.55 4.50
N ASP A 214 14.17 2.31 3.56
CA ASP A 214 14.52 3.71 3.73
C ASP A 214 13.60 4.59 2.90
N LEU A 215 12.87 5.51 3.54
CA LEU A 215 11.99 6.47 2.91
C LEU A 215 12.41 7.89 3.24
N SER A 216 12.53 8.76 2.25
CA SER A 216 12.60 10.20 2.43
C SER A 216 11.57 10.90 1.55
N ALA A 217 10.94 11.95 2.09
CA ALA A 217 9.97 12.74 1.36
C ALA A 217 10.00 14.19 1.81
N HIS A 218 9.82 15.09 0.87
CA HIS A 218 9.67 16.52 1.10
C HIS A 218 8.57 17.05 0.18
N THR A 219 7.61 17.77 0.73
CA THR A 219 6.54 18.38 -0.05
C THR A 219 6.11 19.71 0.56
N TYR A 220 5.36 20.51 -0.20
CA TYR A 220 4.75 21.76 0.24
C TYR A 220 3.27 21.54 0.57
N TRP A 221 2.76 22.24 1.59
CA TRP A 221 1.32 22.24 1.90
C TRP A 221 0.46 22.71 0.72
N GLU A 222 1.03 23.56 -0.12
CA GLU A 222 0.39 23.99 -1.35
C GLU A 222 0.02 22.80 -2.25
N LEU A 223 0.89 21.82 -2.40
CA LEU A 223 0.63 20.61 -3.19
C LEU A 223 -0.51 19.76 -2.57
N VAL A 224 -0.61 19.70 -1.24
CA VAL A 224 -1.68 18.96 -0.57
C VAL A 224 -3.05 19.58 -0.84
N ASN A 225 -3.12 20.92 -0.90
CA ASN A 225 -4.35 21.65 -1.15
C ASN A 225 -4.68 21.74 -2.64
N ILE A 226 -3.67 21.96 -3.47
CA ILE A 226 -3.78 22.12 -4.93
C ILE A 226 -2.71 21.23 -5.58
N PRO A 227 -3.03 19.98 -5.96
CA PRO A 227 -2.07 19.00 -6.44
C PRO A 227 -1.27 19.37 -7.71
N THR A 228 -1.66 20.45 -8.37
CA THR A 228 -0.97 20.98 -9.56
C THR A 228 0.03 22.10 -9.25
N THR A 229 0.14 22.50 -7.99
CA THR A 229 1.08 23.53 -7.52
C THR A 229 2.01 22.94 -6.44
N GLY A 230 3.01 23.70 -6.04
CA GLY A 230 4.01 23.18 -5.10
C GLY A 230 4.90 22.10 -5.73
N ARG A 231 5.60 21.34 -4.90
CA ARG A 231 6.52 20.28 -5.34
C ARG A 231 6.59 19.15 -4.32
N LEU A 232 6.61 17.92 -4.81
CA LEU A 232 6.95 16.70 -4.07
C LEU A 232 8.33 16.22 -4.53
N SER A 233 9.19 15.86 -3.59
CA SER A 233 10.38 15.06 -3.86
C SER A 233 10.35 13.87 -2.90
N ALA A 234 10.36 12.65 -3.44
CA ALA A 234 10.34 11.43 -2.63
C ALA A 234 11.35 10.41 -3.16
N ARG A 235 11.96 9.67 -2.24
CA ARG A 235 12.87 8.55 -2.53
C ARG A 235 12.54 7.37 -1.65
N LEU A 236 12.54 6.20 -2.25
CA LEU A 236 12.33 4.91 -1.60
C LEU A 236 13.48 3.98 -1.97
N ASN A 237 14.11 3.38 -0.96
CA ASN A 237 14.99 2.24 -1.11
C ASN A 237 14.46 1.13 -0.21
N ALA A 238 14.19 -0.03 -0.77
CA ALA A 238 13.66 -1.15 -0.01
C ALA A 238 14.34 -2.45 -0.42
N TYR A 239 14.68 -3.25 0.57
CA TYR A 239 15.07 -4.66 0.46
C TYR A 239 14.02 -5.46 1.21
N ILE A 240 13.21 -6.25 0.49
CA ILE A 240 12.06 -6.96 1.07
C ILE A 240 12.32 -8.46 0.96
N GLY A 241 12.50 -9.12 2.10
CA GLY A 241 12.72 -10.56 2.18
C GLY A 241 11.48 -11.37 1.79
N LYS A 242 11.70 -12.60 1.32
CA LYS A 242 10.63 -13.53 0.95
C LYS A 242 9.60 -13.69 2.06
N GLU A 243 10.06 -13.83 3.28
CA GLU A 243 9.23 -14.07 4.46
C GLU A 243 8.22 -12.93 4.65
N ASP A 244 8.68 -11.68 4.54
CA ASP A 244 7.80 -10.52 4.66
C ASP A 244 6.84 -10.39 3.47
N VAL A 245 7.28 -10.74 2.24
CA VAL A 245 6.38 -10.79 1.07
C VAL A 245 5.26 -11.81 1.30
N MET A 246 5.59 -12.99 1.85
CA MET A 246 4.63 -14.07 2.07
C MET A 246 3.57 -13.72 3.12
N LEU A 247 3.85 -12.82 4.08
CA LEU A 247 2.86 -12.33 5.02
C LEU A 247 1.67 -11.66 4.33
N PHE A 248 1.91 -11.00 3.20
CA PHE A 248 0.87 -10.32 2.41
C PHE A 248 0.35 -11.18 1.25
N ALA A 249 0.89 -12.38 1.09
CA ALA A 249 0.55 -13.34 0.05
C ALA A 249 -0.34 -14.49 0.55
N GLY A 250 -1.02 -14.33 1.70
CA GLY A 250 -1.82 -15.39 2.34
C GLY A 250 -2.87 -16.02 1.43
N GLY A 251 -3.51 -15.24 0.55
CA GLY A 251 -4.49 -15.73 -0.43
C GLY A 251 -3.92 -16.35 -1.71
N LEU A 252 -2.58 -16.42 -1.87
CA LEU A 252 -1.95 -17.00 -3.05
C LEU A 252 -1.74 -18.52 -2.89
N PRO A 253 -1.70 -19.27 -4.03
CA PRO A 253 -1.45 -20.71 -4.01
C PRO A 253 -0.14 -21.06 -3.32
N GLU A 254 -0.12 -22.18 -2.58
CA GLU A 254 1.10 -22.64 -1.90
C GLU A 254 2.25 -22.92 -2.87
N SER A 255 1.92 -23.43 -4.06
CA SER A 255 2.89 -23.62 -5.15
C SER A 255 3.62 -22.33 -5.53
N PHE A 256 2.94 -21.18 -5.48
CA PHE A 256 3.57 -19.88 -5.70
C PHE A 256 4.50 -19.51 -4.54
N LYS A 257 4.06 -19.68 -3.30
CA LYS A 257 4.84 -19.35 -2.11
C LYS A 257 6.13 -20.17 -2.05
N GLU A 258 6.04 -21.46 -2.38
CA GLU A 258 7.21 -22.35 -2.44
C GLU A 258 8.17 -21.96 -3.56
N ALA A 259 7.65 -21.70 -4.76
CA ALA A 259 8.44 -21.37 -5.93
C ALA A 259 9.04 -19.95 -5.94
N TYR A 260 8.52 -19.04 -5.10
CA TYR A 260 9.02 -17.66 -5.01
C TYR A 260 10.51 -17.64 -4.60
N PRO A 261 11.35 -16.83 -5.27
CA PRO A 261 12.78 -16.77 -4.99
C PRO A 261 13.12 -16.38 -3.54
N PHE A 262 14.18 -16.96 -2.99
CA PHE A 262 14.67 -16.61 -1.63
C PHE A 262 15.41 -15.27 -1.57
N ARG A 263 15.83 -14.74 -2.71
CA ARG A 263 16.52 -13.46 -2.75
C ARG A 263 15.56 -12.32 -2.43
N PRO A 264 16.03 -11.27 -1.74
CA PRO A 264 15.17 -10.15 -1.43
C PRO A 264 14.78 -9.38 -2.70
N LEU A 265 13.54 -8.91 -2.73
CA LEU A 265 13.06 -7.94 -3.72
C LEU A 265 13.69 -6.58 -3.41
N VAL A 266 14.44 -6.03 -4.35
CA VAL A 266 15.12 -4.73 -4.20
C VAL A 266 14.35 -3.69 -5.00
N ILE A 267 13.86 -2.64 -4.33
CA ILE A 267 13.15 -1.53 -4.95
C ILE A 267 13.92 -0.24 -4.71
N ARG A 268 14.21 0.50 -5.77
CA ARG A 268 14.71 1.87 -5.69
C ARG A 268 13.86 2.75 -6.59
N ALA A 269 13.26 3.77 -6.01
CA ALA A 269 12.37 4.65 -6.74
C ALA A 269 12.54 6.10 -6.27
N GLY A 270 12.31 7.03 -7.18
CA GLY A 270 12.30 8.44 -6.88
C GLY A 270 11.33 9.19 -7.77
N THR A 271 10.73 10.24 -7.23
CA THR A 271 9.89 11.16 -7.99
C THR A 271 10.11 12.58 -7.53
N ASP A 272 9.93 13.50 -8.46
CA ASP A 272 10.05 14.94 -8.23
C ASP A 272 9.01 15.67 -9.09
N GLY A 273 8.33 16.66 -8.52
CA GLY A 273 7.35 17.48 -9.24
C GLY A 273 5.97 17.55 -8.57
N ASN A 274 4.93 17.69 -9.38
CA ASN A 274 3.52 17.74 -8.98
C ASN A 274 2.63 17.16 -10.09
N LEU A 275 1.30 17.22 -9.96
CA LEU A 275 0.41 16.68 -10.99
C LEU A 275 0.36 17.52 -12.29
N LYS A 276 0.96 18.72 -12.31
CA LYS A 276 1.16 19.49 -13.54
C LYS A 276 2.41 19.04 -14.29
N GLU A 277 3.48 18.70 -13.57
CA GLU A 277 4.72 18.19 -14.13
C GLU A 277 5.38 17.27 -13.12
N MET A 278 5.42 15.97 -13.40
CA MET A 278 5.96 14.93 -12.53
C MET A 278 7.07 14.18 -13.25
N GLN A 279 8.28 14.32 -12.76
CA GLN A 279 9.43 13.54 -13.18
C GLN A 279 9.50 12.27 -12.33
N ILE A 280 9.26 11.11 -12.95
CA ILE A 280 9.59 9.81 -12.36
C ILE A 280 11.05 9.56 -12.67
N SER A 281 11.91 9.65 -11.65
CA SER A 281 13.32 9.31 -11.78
C SER A 281 13.45 7.83 -12.14
N ARG A 282 14.62 7.42 -12.61
CA ARG A 282 14.86 5.99 -12.87
C ARG A 282 14.48 5.18 -11.61
N PHE A 283 13.46 4.37 -11.74
CA PHE A 283 13.13 3.37 -10.72
C PHE A 283 13.66 1.99 -11.16
N THR A 284 14.01 1.18 -10.18
CA THR A 284 14.42 -0.21 -10.40
C THR A 284 13.68 -1.12 -9.44
N VAL A 285 13.24 -2.26 -9.96
CA VAL A 285 12.69 -3.36 -9.18
C VAL A 285 13.46 -4.61 -9.60
N ASP A 286 14.22 -5.17 -8.70
CA ASP A 286 15.11 -6.30 -8.95
C ASP A 286 14.78 -7.44 -7.99
N LEU A 287 14.41 -8.60 -8.54
CA LEU A 287 14.31 -9.85 -7.82
C LEU A 287 15.41 -10.77 -8.37
N PRO A 288 16.57 -10.82 -7.69
CA PRO A 288 17.74 -11.54 -8.20
C PRO A 288 17.44 -13.01 -8.47
N GLY A 289 17.77 -13.47 -9.67
CA GLY A 289 17.48 -14.82 -10.15
C GLY A 289 16.09 -14.95 -10.81
N ALA A 290 15.26 -13.89 -10.79
CA ALA A 290 13.97 -13.87 -11.44
C ALA A 290 13.87 -12.77 -12.52
N PHE A 291 13.99 -11.51 -12.14
CA PHE A 291 13.92 -10.39 -13.09
C PHE A 291 14.58 -9.13 -12.56
N ALA A 292 14.96 -8.26 -13.48
CA ALA A 292 15.30 -6.88 -13.22
C ALA A 292 14.45 -5.96 -14.11
N LEU A 293 13.71 -5.05 -13.50
CA LEU A 293 12.88 -4.05 -14.15
C LEU A 293 13.46 -2.66 -13.86
N GLU A 294 13.62 -1.85 -14.88
CA GLU A 294 13.94 -0.43 -14.76
C GLU A 294 12.99 0.41 -15.60
N GLY A 295 12.73 1.61 -15.15
CA GLY A 295 11.88 2.53 -15.87
C GLY A 295 12.00 3.96 -15.36
N GLY A 296 11.29 4.85 -16.03
CA GLY A 296 11.22 6.26 -15.70
C GLY A 296 10.49 7.04 -16.77
N GLY A 297 10.24 8.31 -16.48
CA GLY A 297 9.52 9.13 -17.45
C GLY A 297 9.14 10.50 -16.92
N LEU A 298 8.50 11.26 -17.78
CA LEU A 298 7.91 12.56 -17.49
C LEU A 298 6.41 12.49 -17.78
N LEU A 299 5.62 12.99 -16.85
CA LEU A 299 4.17 13.09 -16.96
C LEU A 299 3.75 14.53 -16.69
N GLU A 300 2.87 15.07 -17.51
CA GLU A 300 2.42 16.44 -17.42
C GLU A 300 0.88 16.51 -17.43
N ASN A 301 0.33 17.50 -16.74
CA ASN A 301 -1.10 17.80 -16.67
C ASN A 301 -1.98 16.58 -16.32
N LEU A 302 -1.58 15.77 -15.35
CA LEU A 302 -2.21 14.50 -15.00
C LEU A 302 -3.69 14.62 -14.61
N THR A 303 -4.11 15.78 -14.12
CA THR A 303 -5.49 16.06 -13.70
C THR A 303 -6.44 16.39 -14.85
N ASP A 304 -5.91 16.66 -16.04
CA ASP A 304 -6.72 17.03 -17.21
C ASP A 304 -6.58 15.97 -18.32
N SER A 305 -7.63 15.20 -18.54
CA SER A 305 -7.64 14.12 -19.53
C SER A 305 -7.47 14.59 -20.98
N LEU A 306 -7.68 15.86 -21.27
CA LEU A 306 -7.55 16.42 -22.62
C LEU A 306 -6.17 16.98 -22.94
N THR A 307 -5.48 17.49 -21.90
CA THR A 307 -4.19 18.16 -22.08
C THR A 307 -3.01 17.39 -21.46
N ARG A 308 -3.28 16.28 -20.77
CA ARG A 308 -2.20 15.46 -20.20
C ARG A 308 -1.24 14.97 -21.27
N THR A 309 0.03 15.02 -20.97
CA THR A 309 1.09 14.46 -21.83
C THR A 309 2.06 13.65 -21.00
N GLY A 310 2.82 12.79 -21.66
CA GLY A 310 3.90 12.09 -20.97
C GLY A 310 4.51 10.98 -21.80
N THR A 311 5.68 10.58 -21.31
CA THR A 311 6.39 9.42 -21.85
C THR A 311 6.92 8.59 -20.67
N ILE A 312 6.61 7.29 -20.68
CA ILE A 312 7.14 6.31 -19.73
C ILE A 312 7.91 5.25 -20.52
N GLY A 313 9.16 5.04 -20.15
CA GLY A 313 9.99 3.95 -20.66
C GLY A 313 10.17 2.85 -19.61
N LEU A 314 10.08 1.60 -20.02
CA LEU A 314 10.30 0.40 -19.21
C LEU A 314 11.29 -0.52 -19.92
N LYS A 315 12.17 -1.13 -19.16
CA LYS A 315 13.07 -2.18 -19.63
C LYS A 315 13.11 -3.29 -18.58
N MET A 316 12.87 -4.50 -19.00
CA MET A 316 12.89 -5.68 -18.14
C MET A 316 13.77 -6.76 -18.73
N THR A 317 14.58 -7.38 -17.89
CA THR A 317 15.31 -8.59 -18.19
C THR A 317 14.85 -9.67 -17.24
N THR A 318 14.59 -10.86 -17.78
CA THR A 318 14.16 -12.00 -16.98
C THR A 318 15.26 -13.04 -16.90
N GLN A 319 15.26 -13.81 -15.82
CA GLN A 319 16.10 -14.99 -15.65
C GLN A 319 15.20 -16.21 -15.45
N ASN A 320 14.39 -16.24 -14.39
CA ASN A 320 13.43 -17.32 -14.15
C ASN A 320 12.14 -16.76 -13.55
N LEU A 321 11.08 -16.73 -14.34
CA LEU A 321 9.76 -16.28 -13.92
C LEU A 321 8.77 -17.44 -13.69
N ASN A 322 9.23 -18.69 -13.67
CA ASN A 322 8.35 -19.85 -13.59
C ASN A 322 7.53 -19.91 -12.27
N PHE A 323 7.95 -19.21 -11.22
CA PHE A 323 7.12 -19.08 -10.01
C PHE A 323 5.78 -18.36 -10.29
N LEU A 324 5.70 -17.52 -11.35
CA LEU A 324 4.45 -16.86 -11.72
C LEU A 324 3.45 -17.83 -12.34
N THR A 325 3.89 -18.91 -13.01
CA THR A 325 2.97 -19.91 -13.56
C THR A 325 2.21 -20.66 -12.47
N ALA A 326 2.76 -20.72 -11.26
CA ALA A 326 2.11 -21.28 -10.08
C ALA A 326 0.90 -20.49 -9.59
N LEU A 327 0.71 -19.23 -10.03
CA LEU A 327 -0.50 -18.44 -9.74
C LEU A 327 -1.77 -19.03 -10.39
N SER A 328 -1.63 -19.80 -11.47
CA SER A 328 -2.76 -20.53 -12.10
C SER A 328 -3.19 -21.77 -11.31
N GLY A 329 -2.50 -22.10 -10.21
CA GLY A 329 -2.69 -23.34 -9.45
C GLY A 329 -2.05 -24.58 -10.10
N GLU A 330 -1.39 -24.42 -11.24
CA GLU A 330 -0.62 -25.49 -11.86
C GLU A 330 0.77 -25.64 -11.21
N ALA A 331 1.33 -26.86 -11.28
CA ALA A 331 2.71 -27.08 -10.84
C ALA A 331 3.69 -26.22 -11.65
N PRO A 332 4.81 -25.75 -11.09
CA PRO A 332 5.77 -24.87 -11.78
C PRO A 332 6.37 -25.44 -13.10
N ASN A 333 6.12 -26.68 -13.44
CA ASN A 333 6.49 -27.33 -14.70
C ASN A 333 5.25 -27.80 -15.47
N GLY A 334 4.18 -27.00 -15.40
CA GLY A 334 2.91 -27.25 -16.06
C GLY A 334 2.96 -27.18 -17.61
N THR A 335 1.82 -26.89 -18.21
CA THR A 335 1.70 -26.75 -19.67
C THR A 335 2.39 -25.50 -20.18
N LEU A 336 2.32 -24.40 -19.39
CA LEU A 336 2.97 -23.13 -19.70
C LEU A 336 4.26 -22.96 -18.88
N VAL A 337 5.33 -22.64 -19.57
CA VAL A 337 6.64 -22.27 -18.97
C VAL A 337 6.99 -20.86 -19.45
N ILE A 338 7.56 -20.05 -18.58
CA ILE A 338 8.09 -18.75 -18.99
C ILE A 338 9.59 -18.94 -19.27
N PRO A 339 10.06 -18.75 -20.52
CA PRO A 339 11.45 -18.95 -20.87
C PRO A 339 12.39 -18.04 -20.06
N ASP A 340 13.56 -18.54 -19.75
CA ASP A 340 14.63 -17.76 -19.14
C ASP A 340 15.22 -16.76 -20.15
N SER A 341 15.80 -15.69 -19.62
CA SER A 341 16.58 -14.72 -20.43
C SER A 341 15.79 -13.95 -21.49
N MET A 342 14.53 -13.62 -21.22
CA MET A 342 13.79 -12.68 -22.06
C MET A 342 14.20 -11.23 -21.78
N ASN A 343 14.17 -10.41 -22.82
CA ASN A 343 14.35 -8.97 -22.73
C ASN A 343 13.11 -8.25 -23.27
N LEU A 344 12.51 -7.43 -22.43
CA LEU A 344 11.36 -6.61 -22.78
C LEU A 344 11.73 -5.14 -22.71
N VAL A 345 11.44 -4.39 -23.76
CA VAL A 345 11.52 -2.93 -23.79
C VAL A 345 10.14 -2.40 -24.16
N ALA A 346 9.62 -1.49 -23.34
CA ALA A 346 8.34 -0.87 -23.60
C ALA A 346 8.44 0.65 -23.45
N LYS A 347 7.70 1.35 -24.30
CA LYS A 347 7.54 2.79 -24.24
C LYS A 347 6.07 3.13 -24.41
N VAL A 348 5.55 3.99 -23.53
CA VAL A 348 4.19 4.51 -23.62
C VAL A 348 4.26 6.03 -23.76
N ASP A 349 3.70 6.57 -24.81
CA ASP A 349 3.52 7.99 -25.05
C ASP A 349 2.03 8.34 -24.87
N ILE A 350 1.76 9.39 -24.08
CA ILE A 350 0.42 9.88 -23.74
C ILE A 350 0.24 11.28 -24.32
N LYS A 351 -0.86 11.52 -25.00
CA LYS A 351 -1.22 12.86 -25.51
C LYS A 351 -2.74 13.06 -25.45
N GLY A 352 -3.19 13.73 -24.40
CA GLY A 352 -4.61 13.85 -24.10
C GLY A 352 -5.26 12.48 -23.93
N PRO A 353 -6.31 12.20 -24.71
CA PRO A 353 -6.96 10.89 -24.68
C PRO A 353 -6.22 9.81 -25.52
N GLU A 354 -5.16 10.18 -26.23
CA GLU A 354 -4.39 9.25 -27.07
C GLU A 354 -3.25 8.61 -26.28
N TYR A 355 -3.18 7.28 -26.34
CA TYR A 355 -2.11 6.46 -25.81
C TYR A 355 -1.45 5.70 -26.97
N LYS A 356 -0.14 5.74 -27.02
CA LYS A 356 0.66 4.94 -27.94
C LYS A 356 1.61 4.07 -27.16
N ALA A 357 1.61 2.79 -27.39
CA ALA A 357 2.50 1.82 -26.75
C ALA A 357 3.34 1.11 -27.80
N ASN A 358 4.64 1.09 -27.57
CA ASN A 358 5.59 0.30 -28.32
C ASN A 358 6.20 -0.72 -27.37
N LEU A 359 6.13 -2.00 -27.69
CA LEU A 359 6.69 -3.08 -26.90
C LEU A 359 7.51 -3.97 -27.79
N ARG A 360 8.72 -4.29 -27.36
CA ARG A 360 9.59 -5.26 -27.98
C ARG A 360 10.03 -6.31 -26.98
N LEU A 361 9.69 -7.55 -27.25
CA LEU A 361 10.14 -8.73 -26.51
C LEU A 361 11.16 -9.49 -27.38
N LYS A 362 12.25 -9.93 -26.75
CA LYS A 362 13.22 -10.86 -27.34
C LYS A 362 13.35 -12.09 -26.47
N GLU A 363 13.31 -13.27 -27.09
CA GLU A 363 13.55 -14.56 -26.46
C GLU A 363 14.43 -15.39 -27.39
N GLY A 364 15.65 -15.70 -26.96
CA GLY A 364 16.62 -16.39 -27.82
C GLY A 364 16.85 -15.68 -29.15
N GLN A 365 16.53 -16.35 -30.25
CA GLN A 365 16.57 -15.78 -31.61
C GLN A 365 15.23 -15.16 -32.01
N GLY A 366 14.16 -15.40 -31.23
CA GLY A 366 12.83 -14.91 -31.49
C GLY A 366 12.62 -13.46 -31.03
N ALA A 367 11.74 -12.76 -31.73
CA ALA A 367 11.32 -11.42 -31.35
C ALA A 367 9.81 -11.22 -31.56
N MET A 368 9.22 -10.38 -30.71
CA MET A 368 7.85 -9.91 -30.86
C MET A 368 7.86 -8.38 -30.71
N ASP A 369 7.35 -7.71 -31.72
CA ASP A 369 7.16 -6.25 -31.73
C ASP A 369 5.65 -5.95 -31.74
N VAL A 370 5.19 -5.13 -30.78
CA VAL A 370 3.81 -4.65 -30.69
C VAL A 370 3.80 -3.14 -30.74
N ASN A 371 3.04 -2.56 -31.66
CA ASN A 371 2.76 -1.14 -31.71
C ASN A 371 1.25 -0.95 -31.58
N ALA A 372 0.82 -0.29 -30.52
CA ALA A 372 -0.60 -0.08 -30.26
C ALA A 372 -0.89 1.41 -30.06
N ALA A 373 -2.06 1.85 -30.49
CA ALA A 373 -2.60 3.17 -30.24
C ALA A 373 -4.08 3.04 -29.83
N LEU A 374 -4.48 3.82 -28.83
CA LEU A 374 -5.84 3.86 -28.33
C LEU A 374 -6.22 5.30 -28.03
N ASN A 375 -7.38 5.74 -28.47
CA ASN A 375 -8.02 6.96 -28.02
C ASN A 375 -9.15 6.60 -27.05
N THR A 376 -8.99 6.94 -25.78
CA THR A 376 -9.93 6.57 -24.72
C THR A 376 -11.27 7.30 -24.74
N THR A 377 -11.38 8.39 -25.50
CA THR A 377 -12.64 9.13 -25.67
C THR A 377 -13.47 8.59 -26.82
N THR A 378 -12.83 8.29 -27.93
CA THR A 378 -13.52 7.80 -29.13
C THR A 378 -13.52 6.27 -29.22
N GLU A 379 -12.77 5.60 -28.35
CA GLU A 379 -12.51 4.16 -28.33
C GLU A 379 -11.94 3.62 -29.65
N VAL A 380 -11.33 4.50 -30.45
CA VAL A 380 -10.65 4.10 -31.67
C VAL A 380 -9.28 3.52 -31.30
N TYR A 381 -8.99 2.36 -31.84
CA TYR A 381 -7.71 1.69 -31.61
C TYR A 381 -7.08 1.17 -32.90
N LYS A 382 -5.76 1.04 -32.85
CA LYS A 382 -4.93 0.38 -33.82
C LYS A 382 -3.86 -0.44 -33.12
N ALA A 383 -3.60 -1.65 -33.56
CA ALA A 383 -2.53 -2.49 -33.09
C ALA A 383 -1.86 -3.21 -34.23
N ASP A 384 -0.54 -3.16 -34.29
CA ASP A 384 0.29 -3.89 -35.21
C ASP A 384 1.18 -4.85 -34.39
N LEU A 385 1.13 -6.14 -34.68
CA LEU A 385 1.94 -7.18 -34.05
C LEU A 385 2.83 -7.80 -35.14
N LYS A 386 4.10 -7.97 -34.84
CA LYS A 386 5.04 -8.74 -35.63
C LYS A 386 5.76 -9.74 -34.74
N ILE A 387 5.73 -10.99 -35.12
CA ILE A 387 6.46 -12.08 -34.47
C ILE A 387 7.44 -12.64 -35.51
N ASP A 388 8.72 -12.63 -35.15
CA ASP A 388 9.79 -13.18 -35.96
C ASP A 388 10.42 -14.35 -35.20
N ASN A 389 10.34 -15.57 -35.77
CA ASN A 389 11.02 -16.76 -35.27
C ASN A 389 10.91 -17.04 -33.78
N LEU A 390 9.72 -16.80 -33.20
CA LEU A 390 9.49 -17.04 -31.76
C LEU A 390 9.41 -18.56 -31.54
N GLN A 391 10.22 -19.06 -30.58
CA GLN A 391 10.28 -20.47 -30.23
C GLN A 391 9.15 -20.79 -29.24
N LEU A 392 7.94 -21.09 -29.77
CA LEU A 392 6.77 -21.38 -28.92
C LEU A 392 6.97 -22.62 -28.05
N HIS A 393 7.82 -23.56 -28.47
CA HIS A 393 8.13 -24.73 -27.65
C HIS A 393 8.86 -24.40 -26.35
N SER A 394 9.56 -23.27 -26.29
CA SER A 394 10.15 -22.77 -25.03
C SER A 394 9.09 -22.31 -24.04
N PHE A 395 7.91 -21.89 -24.50
CA PHE A 395 6.76 -21.53 -23.68
C PHE A 395 5.80 -22.69 -23.41
N LEU A 396 5.65 -23.58 -24.38
CA LEU A 396 4.73 -24.72 -24.40
C LEU A 396 5.49 -26.02 -24.64
N PRO A 397 6.34 -26.48 -23.73
CA PRO A 397 7.25 -27.61 -23.98
C PRO A 397 6.54 -28.95 -24.13
N LYS A 398 5.29 -29.06 -23.71
CA LYS A 398 4.46 -30.25 -23.87
C LYS A 398 3.70 -30.29 -25.20
N ASP A 399 3.62 -29.17 -25.90
CA ASP A 399 2.94 -29.03 -27.16
C ASP A 399 3.93 -29.21 -28.31
N SER A 400 3.42 -29.69 -29.41
CA SER A 400 4.24 -29.90 -30.65
C SER A 400 4.29 -28.64 -31.51
N ILE A 401 4.28 -27.45 -30.90
CA ILE A 401 4.40 -26.16 -31.57
C ILE A 401 5.82 -25.65 -31.37
N TYR A 402 6.53 -25.37 -32.42
CA TYR A 402 7.94 -25.00 -32.37
C TYR A 402 8.14 -23.52 -32.73
N GLU A 403 8.30 -23.21 -34.00
CA GLU A 403 8.60 -21.87 -34.47
C GLU A 403 7.34 -21.17 -34.98
N LEU A 404 7.22 -19.88 -34.67
CA LEU A 404 6.16 -19.02 -35.14
C LEU A 404 6.72 -17.73 -35.70
N SER A 405 6.35 -17.41 -36.93
CA SER A 405 6.51 -16.09 -37.54
C SER A 405 5.18 -15.64 -38.12
N LEU A 406 4.69 -14.50 -37.70
CA LEU A 406 3.45 -13.92 -38.20
C LEU A 406 3.46 -12.39 -38.08
N SER A 407 2.63 -11.77 -38.88
CA SER A 407 2.25 -10.37 -38.74
C SER A 407 0.74 -10.25 -38.58
N ALA A 408 0.30 -9.35 -37.69
CA ALA A 408 -1.12 -9.08 -37.55
C ALA A 408 -1.33 -7.57 -37.39
N ALA A 409 -2.38 -7.07 -38.04
CA ALA A 409 -2.81 -5.69 -37.91
C ALA A 409 -4.30 -5.65 -37.54
N ALA A 410 -4.61 -5.00 -36.44
CA ALA A 410 -5.97 -4.78 -35.98
C ALA A 410 -6.27 -3.30 -35.91
N ASN A 411 -7.45 -2.89 -36.34
CA ASN A 411 -7.96 -1.56 -36.13
C ASN A 411 -9.47 -1.61 -35.92
N GLY A 412 -9.98 -0.68 -35.09
CA GLY A 412 -11.39 -0.69 -34.77
C GLY A 412 -11.82 0.46 -33.89
N ARG A 413 -13.07 0.35 -33.45
CA ARG A 413 -13.71 1.24 -32.51
C ARG A 413 -14.63 0.44 -31.58
N GLY A 414 -14.68 0.83 -30.30
CA GLY A 414 -15.44 0.13 -29.29
C GLY A 414 -14.64 -1.03 -28.68
N LEU A 415 -14.50 -1.03 -27.36
CA LEU A 415 -13.75 -2.04 -26.61
C LEU A 415 -14.62 -3.24 -26.18
N ASP A 416 -15.95 -3.06 -26.19
CA ASP A 416 -16.89 -4.15 -25.95
C ASP A 416 -17.25 -4.85 -27.27
N VAL A 417 -16.70 -6.04 -27.46
CA VAL A 417 -16.92 -6.87 -28.68
C VAL A 417 -18.37 -7.30 -28.86
N MET A 418 -19.18 -7.29 -27.83
CA MET A 418 -20.59 -7.65 -27.86
C MET A 418 -21.50 -6.46 -28.16
N SER A 419 -20.95 -5.23 -28.18
CA SER A 419 -21.71 -4.02 -28.47
C SER A 419 -22.03 -3.91 -29.98
N TYR A 420 -23.26 -3.52 -30.30
CA TYR A 420 -23.66 -3.23 -31.69
C TYR A 420 -22.91 -2.02 -32.31
N HIS A 421 -22.27 -1.21 -31.50
CA HIS A 421 -21.48 -0.06 -31.95
C HIS A 421 -20.02 -0.40 -32.20
N SER A 422 -19.59 -1.61 -31.85
CA SER A 422 -18.21 -2.04 -32.01
C SER A 422 -17.96 -2.49 -33.46
N PHE A 423 -16.78 -2.12 -33.93
CA PHE A 423 -16.26 -2.46 -35.24
C PHE A 423 -14.78 -2.78 -35.10
N ALA A 424 -14.33 -3.87 -35.69
CA ALA A 424 -12.92 -4.21 -35.77
C ALA A 424 -12.61 -4.88 -37.11
N LYS A 425 -11.42 -4.61 -37.64
CA LYS A 425 -10.79 -5.36 -38.72
C LYS A 425 -9.51 -5.98 -38.25
N LEU A 426 -9.30 -7.23 -38.58
CA LEU A 426 -8.08 -7.97 -38.29
C LEU A 426 -7.55 -8.51 -39.66
N ASN A 427 -6.28 -8.25 -39.92
CA ASN A 427 -5.53 -8.91 -40.95
C ASN A 427 -4.38 -9.64 -40.29
N LEU A 428 -4.25 -10.93 -40.50
CA LEU A 428 -3.17 -11.76 -40.00
C LEU A 428 -2.55 -12.50 -41.18
N SER A 429 -1.24 -12.41 -41.28
CA SER A 429 -0.45 -13.19 -42.24
C SER A 429 0.51 -14.08 -41.44
N LEU A 430 0.34 -15.38 -41.62
CA LEU A 430 1.21 -16.39 -41.05
C LEU A 430 2.33 -16.69 -42.07
N ASP A 431 3.53 -16.20 -41.74
CA ASP A 431 4.70 -16.45 -42.59
C ASP A 431 5.22 -17.87 -42.39
N GLN A 432 5.26 -18.35 -41.13
CA GLN A 432 5.73 -19.68 -40.77
C GLN A 432 5.14 -20.17 -39.48
N LEU A 433 4.67 -21.41 -39.44
CA LEU A 433 4.34 -22.16 -38.23
C LEU A 433 4.84 -23.60 -38.36
N HIS A 434 5.70 -24.02 -37.44
CA HIS A 434 6.12 -25.40 -37.33
C HIS A 434 5.28 -26.09 -36.25
N TYR A 435 4.37 -26.98 -36.69
CA TYR A 435 3.49 -27.76 -35.80
C TYR A 435 3.71 -29.26 -36.04
N ALA A 436 4.24 -29.97 -35.05
CA ALA A 436 4.59 -31.39 -35.16
C ALA A 436 5.48 -31.66 -36.37
N LYS A 437 4.98 -32.39 -37.34
CA LYS A 437 5.65 -32.68 -38.63
C LYS A 437 5.23 -31.76 -39.78
N TYR A 438 4.35 -30.80 -39.50
CA TYR A 438 3.79 -29.93 -40.52
C TYR A 438 4.48 -28.57 -40.47
N HIS A 439 4.80 -28.05 -41.63
CA HIS A 439 5.26 -26.68 -41.81
C HIS A 439 4.17 -25.94 -42.58
N LEU A 440 3.49 -25.03 -41.90
CA LEU A 440 2.46 -24.18 -42.48
C LEU A 440 3.10 -22.82 -42.80
N SER A 441 2.81 -22.30 -43.97
CA SER A 441 3.33 -21.00 -44.39
C SER A 441 2.35 -20.33 -45.38
N ASN A 442 2.47 -18.99 -45.43
CA ASN A 442 1.70 -18.16 -46.36
C ASN A 442 0.18 -18.35 -46.21
N LEU A 443 -0.31 -18.31 -44.98
CA LEU A 443 -1.74 -18.32 -44.67
C LEU A 443 -2.18 -16.92 -44.29
N ASP A 444 -3.17 -16.41 -44.97
CA ASP A 444 -3.76 -15.11 -44.70
C ASP A 444 -5.16 -15.26 -44.10
N LEU A 445 -5.38 -14.63 -42.96
CA LEU A 445 -6.68 -14.55 -42.29
C LEU A 445 -7.13 -13.10 -42.26
N THR A 446 -8.29 -12.84 -42.80
CA THR A 446 -8.98 -11.57 -42.65
C THR A 446 -10.22 -11.76 -41.78
N GLY A 447 -10.37 -10.91 -40.76
CA GLY A 447 -11.49 -10.92 -39.82
C GLY A 447 -12.17 -9.56 -39.78
N GLU A 448 -13.49 -9.55 -39.67
CA GLU A 448 -14.28 -8.35 -39.46
C GLU A 448 -15.29 -8.59 -38.31
N LEU A 449 -15.28 -7.71 -37.31
CA LEU A 449 -16.33 -7.63 -36.32
C LEU A 449 -17.20 -6.42 -36.64
N LYS A 450 -18.51 -6.63 -36.72
CA LYS A 450 -19.48 -5.53 -36.92
C LYS A 450 -20.75 -5.85 -36.16
N GLY A 451 -21.04 -5.05 -35.12
CA GLY A 451 -22.26 -5.18 -34.34
C GLY A 451 -22.42 -6.59 -33.72
N ALA A 452 -21.41 -7.08 -33.00
CA ALA A 452 -21.36 -8.42 -32.39
C ALA A 452 -21.35 -9.60 -33.38
N LEU A 453 -21.30 -9.35 -34.71
CA LEU A 453 -21.14 -10.37 -35.73
C LEU A 453 -19.67 -10.44 -36.16
N VAL A 454 -19.10 -11.63 -36.12
CA VAL A 454 -17.73 -11.90 -36.56
C VAL A 454 -17.80 -12.65 -37.88
N THR A 455 -17.10 -12.14 -38.88
CA THR A 455 -16.86 -12.85 -40.17
C THR A 455 -15.37 -13.05 -40.33
N ALA A 456 -14.96 -14.22 -40.81
CA ALA A 456 -13.56 -14.54 -41.06
C ALA A 456 -13.40 -15.24 -42.41
N HIS A 457 -12.30 -14.92 -43.09
CA HIS A 457 -11.92 -15.51 -44.36
C HIS A 457 -10.46 -15.92 -44.31
N LEU A 458 -10.19 -17.19 -44.57
CA LEU A 458 -8.86 -17.80 -44.60
C LEU A 458 -8.51 -18.16 -46.06
N THR A 459 -7.33 -17.75 -46.52
CA THR A 459 -6.78 -18.04 -47.81
C THR A 459 -5.38 -18.62 -47.72
#